data_3424fec4156b8b4e75c8664499570ecf
#
_entry.id   3424fec4156b8b4e75c8664499570ecf
#
_cell.length_a   1.000
_cell.length_b   1.000
_cell.length_c   1.000
_cell.angle_alpha   90.00
_cell.angle_beta   90.00
_cell.angle_gamma   90.00
#
_symmetry.space_group_name_H-M   'P 1'
#
loop_
_entity.id
_entity.type
_entity.pdbx_description
1 polymer ?
#
loop_
_entity_poly.entity_id
_entity_poly.type
_entity_poly.pdbx_seq_one_letter_code
_entity_poly.pdbx_strand_id
1 'polypeptide(L)'
;MPSSSVATVPRAPESSARLRSLLWTTFACWDCDAERLDDAALVLSELVGNAVRHAVGDTMQVRLRRDGHVLRIAVHDGSPVLPAPREASFEDESGRGMLIIDMLSRRWGCDPLAPGKVVWADVSC
;
A
#
# COMPACT_ATOMS: atom_id res chain seq x y z
N MET A 1 -14.80 -12.35 -11.17
CA MET A 1 -13.38 -12.66 -11.31
C MET A 1 -12.55 -11.56 -10.69
N PRO A 2 -11.49 -11.89 -9.93
CA PRO A 2 -10.58 -10.87 -9.45
C PRO A 2 -9.81 -10.25 -10.62
N SER A 3 -9.63 -8.96 -10.56
CA SER A 3 -8.81 -8.20 -11.50
C SER A 3 -7.57 -7.71 -10.77
N SER A 4 -6.43 -7.76 -11.41
CA SER A 4 -5.18 -7.34 -10.78
C SER A 4 -4.29 -6.55 -11.74
N SER A 5 -3.49 -5.67 -11.17
CA SER A 5 -2.48 -4.89 -11.87
C SER A 5 -1.21 -4.89 -11.03
N VAL A 6 -0.05 -5.02 -11.67
CA VAL A 6 1.24 -5.08 -11.00
C VAL A 6 2.17 -4.07 -11.63
N ALA A 7 2.91 -3.34 -10.81
CA ALA A 7 3.94 -2.41 -11.27
C ALA A 7 5.19 -2.56 -10.42
N THR A 8 6.35 -2.57 -11.07
CA THR A 8 7.64 -2.49 -10.41
C THR A 8 8.18 -1.08 -10.62
N VAL A 9 8.50 -0.40 -9.54
CA VAL A 9 8.91 1.00 -9.57
C VAL A 9 10.15 1.20 -8.72
N PRO A 10 10.91 2.29 -8.96
CA PRO A 10 12.02 2.64 -8.08
C PRO A 10 11.53 2.85 -6.64
N ARG A 11 12.33 2.41 -5.68
CA ARG A 11 12.08 2.67 -4.27
C ARG A 11 12.51 4.10 -3.94
N ALA A 12 11.69 5.04 -4.37
CA ALA A 12 11.97 6.46 -4.26
C ALA A 12 10.67 7.22 -4.00
N PRO A 13 10.73 8.38 -3.29
CA PRO A 13 9.53 9.16 -3.00
C PRO A 13 8.74 9.55 -4.25
N GLU A 14 9.41 9.79 -5.36
CA GLU A 14 8.78 10.19 -6.63
C GLU A 14 7.83 9.13 -7.18
N SER A 15 8.04 7.87 -6.83
CA SER A 15 7.18 6.78 -7.29
C SER A 15 5.77 6.86 -6.71
N SER A 16 5.59 7.54 -5.58
CA SER A 16 4.28 7.64 -4.92
C SER A 16 3.24 8.30 -5.82
N ALA A 17 3.57 9.42 -6.46
CA ALA A 17 2.64 10.11 -7.37
C ALA A 17 2.27 9.23 -8.56
N ARG A 18 3.25 8.55 -9.14
CA ARG A 18 3.04 7.64 -10.26
C ARG A 18 2.12 6.48 -9.88
N LEU A 19 2.31 5.93 -8.70
CA LEU A 19 1.50 4.82 -8.20
C LEU A 19 0.07 5.26 -7.87
N ARG A 20 -0.12 6.47 -7.35
CA ARG A 20 -1.46 7.02 -7.15
C ARG A 20 -2.20 7.16 -8.47
N SER A 21 -1.52 7.63 -9.51
CA SER A 21 -2.12 7.71 -10.86
C SER A 21 -2.51 6.33 -11.37
N LEU A 22 -1.67 5.33 -11.16
CA LEU A 22 -1.97 3.95 -11.53
C LEU A 22 -3.20 3.44 -10.78
N LEU A 23 -3.29 3.72 -9.50
CA LEU A 23 -4.43 3.32 -8.68
C LEU A 23 -5.73 3.93 -9.20
N TRP A 24 -5.75 5.24 -9.44
CA TRP A 24 -6.93 5.92 -9.97
C TRP A 24 -7.35 5.34 -11.32
N THR A 25 -6.40 5.17 -12.24
CA THR A 25 -6.69 4.62 -13.56
C THR A 25 -7.23 3.20 -13.47
N THR A 26 -6.59 2.36 -12.67
CA THR A 26 -6.95 0.95 -12.54
C THR A 26 -8.32 0.78 -11.89
N PHE A 27 -8.52 1.41 -10.73
CA PHE A 27 -9.75 1.21 -9.96
C PHE A 27 -10.94 1.99 -10.53
N ALA A 28 -10.71 3.08 -11.24
CA ALA A 28 -11.78 3.77 -11.95
C ALA A 28 -12.42 2.85 -13.00
N CYS A 29 -11.60 2.04 -13.67
CA CYS A 29 -12.10 1.04 -14.63
C CYS A 29 -12.87 -0.09 -13.92
N TRP A 30 -12.70 -0.25 -12.62
CA TRP A 30 -13.36 -1.29 -11.84
C TRP A 30 -14.63 -0.81 -11.14
N ASP A 31 -15.09 0.39 -11.46
CA ASP A 31 -16.35 0.97 -10.97
C ASP A 31 -16.38 1.07 -9.44
N CYS A 32 -15.33 1.68 -8.88
CA CYS A 32 -15.26 1.95 -7.45
C CYS A 32 -15.75 3.37 -7.13
N ASP A 33 -16.34 3.50 -5.94
CA ASP A 33 -16.79 4.78 -5.40
C ASP A 33 -15.60 5.73 -5.21
N ALA A 34 -15.76 6.99 -5.57
CA ALA A 34 -14.70 7.99 -5.50
C ALA A 34 -14.15 8.18 -4.08
N GLU A 35 -15.03 8.15 -3.06
CA GLU A 35 -14.58 8.25 -1.67
C GLU A 35 -13.71 7.07 -1.26
N ARG A 36 -14.05 5.89 -1.74
CA ARG A 36 -13.26 4.68 -1.48
C ARG A 36 -11.93 4.74 -2.20
N LEU A 37 -11.89 5.33 -3.39
CA LEU A 37 -10.62 5.54 -4.09
C LEU A 37 -9.70 6.51 -3.37
N ASP A 38 -10.26 7.56 -2.73
CA ASP A 38 -9.48 8.47 -1.91
C ASP A 38 -8.85 7.74 -0.73
N ASP A 39 -9.61 6.90 -0.05
CA ASP A 39 -9.10 6.09 1.06
C ASP A 39 -8.01 5.15 0.57
N ALA A 40 -8.24 4.48 -0.55
CA ALA A 40 -7.27 3.57 -1.15
C ALA A 40 -5.98 4.30 -1.54
N ALA A 41 -6.09 5.51 -2.09
CA ALA A 41 -4.93 6.32 -2.47
C ALA A 41 -4.09 6.70 -1.24
N LEU A 42 -4.76 7.04 -0.13
CA LEU A 42 -4.06 7.38 1.11
C LEU A 42 -3.37 6.15 1.69
N VAL A 43 -4.03 5.00 1.71
CA VAL A 43 -3.44 3.74 2.15
C VAL A 43 -2.23 3.38 1.30
N LEU A 44 -2.36 3.47 -0.02
CA LEU A 44 -1.25 3.22 -0.93
C LEU A 44 -0.06 4.13 -0.62
N SER A 45 -0.31 5.42 -0.42
CA SER A 45 0.74 6.39 -0.13
C SER A 45 1.49 6.04 1.16
N GLU A 46 0.77 5.57 2.18
CA GLU A 46 1.40 5.17 3.45
C GLU A 46 2.21 3.88 3.31
N LEU A 47 1.69 2.89 2.58
CA LEU A 47 2.42 1.65 2.31
C LEU A 47 3.70 1.92 1.51
N VAL A 48 3.60 2.76 0.49
CA VAL A 48 4.76 3.15 -0.33
C VAL A 48 5.76 3.95 0.50
N GLY A 49 5.28 4.88 1.32
CA GLY A 49 6.13 5.66 2.21
C GLY A 49 6.91 4.78 3.18
N ASN A 50 6.28 3.76 3.74
CA ASN A 50 6.95 2.78 4.60
C ASN A 50 8.04 2.04 3.82
N ALA A 51 7.76 1.59 2.62
CA ALA A 51 8.74 0.89 1.80
C ALA A 51 9.93 1.80 1.45
N VAL A 52 9.67 3.06 1.14
CA VAL A 52 10.74 4.02 0.83
C VAL A 52 11.63 4.27 2.04
N ARG A 53 11.03 4.41 3.23
CA ARG A 53 11.79 4.74 4.45
C ARG A 53 12.55 3.55 5.04
N HIS A 54 11.98 2.35 4.95
CA HIS A 54 12.45 1.21 5.75
C HIS A 54 12.94 0.02 4.93
N ALA A 55 12.65 -0.03 3.64
CA ALA A 55 13.07 -1.14 2.81
C ALA A 55 14.52 -0.99 2.38
N VAL A 56 15.08 -2.09 1.91
CA VAL A 56 16.36 -2.12 1.22
C VAL A 56 16.14 -2.52 -0.24
N GLY A 57 17.08 -2.19 -1.09
CA GLY A 57 16.98 -2.47 -2.52
C GLY A 57 16.54 -1.25 -3.32
N ASP A 58 16.66 -1.36 -4.63
CA ASP A 58 16.44 -0.24 -5.54
C ASP A 58 15.01 -0.11 -6.03
N THR A 59 14.25 -1.20 -5.93
CA THR A 59 12.89 -1.26 -6.46
C THR A 59 11.91 -1.82 -5.42
N MET A 60 10.64 -1.57 -5.68
CA MET A 60 9.53 -2.17 -4.97
C MET A 60 8.48 -2.58 -5.98
N GLN A 61 7.70 -3.61 -5.66
CA GLN A 61 6.61 -4.06 -6.51
C GLN A 61 5.28 -3.75 -5.84
N VAL A 62 4.39 -3.14 -6.58
CA VAL A 62 3.06 -2.80 -6.09
C VAL A 62 2.03 -3.61 -6.86
N ARG A 63 1.14 -4.25 -6.13
CA ARG A 63 0.03 -5.00 -6.71
C ARG A 63 -1.29 -4.41 -6.24
N LEU A 64 -2.17 -4.15 -7.20
CA LEU A 64 -3.53 -3.69 -6.96
C LEU A 64 -4.48 -4.79 -7.41
N ARG A 65 -5.40 -5.18 -6.55
CA ARG A 65 -6.32 -6.26 -6.85
C ARG A 65 -7.71 -5.92 -6.33
N ARG A 66 -8.73 -6.19 -7.14
CA ARG A 66 -10.11 -6.14 -6.71
C ARG A 66 -10.68 -7.56 -6.64
N ASP A 67 -11.32 -7.87 -5.53
CA ASP A 67 -12.06 -9.12 -5.34
C ASP A 67 -13.38 -8.77 -4.66
N GLY A 68 -14.48 -8.84 -5.42
CA GLY A 68 -15.79 -8.42 -4.94
C GLY A 68 -15.80 -6.92 -4.57
N HIS A 69 -16.10 -6.63 -3.32
CA HIS A 69 -16.16 -5.26 -2.78
C HIS A 69 -14.89 -4.86 -2.05
N VAL A 70 -13.81 -5.59 -2.25
CA VAL A 70 -12.54 -5.35 -1.56
C VAL A 70 -11.46 -5.02 -2.57
N LEU A 71 -10.72 -3.94 -2.29
CA LEU A 71 -9.51 -3.57 -3.02
C LEU A 71 -8.31 -3.95 -2.16
N ARG A 72 -7.46 -4.84 -2.66
CA ARG A 72 -6.22 -5.16 -1.99
C ARG A 72 -5.08 -4.39 -2.61
N ILE A 73 -4.34 -3.69 -1.77
CA ILE A 73 -3.13 -2.97 -2.12
C ILE A 73 -1.99 -3.66 -1.42
N ALA A 74 -0.98 -4.09 -2.17
CA ALA A 74 0.16 -4.81 -1.61
C ALA A 74 1.45 -4.20 -2.14
N VAL A 75 2.42 -4.04 -1.25
CA VAL A 75 3.76 -3.55 -1.59
C VAL A 75 4.78 -4.57 -1.14
N HIS A 76 5.54 -5.08 -2.11
CA HIS A 76 6.64 -6.02 -1.87
C HIS A 76 7.95 -5.23 -1.89
N ASP A 77 8.72 -5.34 -0.83
CA ASP A 77 10.03 -4.71 -0.71
C ASP A 77 11.07 -5.71 -0.14
N GLY A 78 12.34 -5.32 -0.15
CA GLY A 78 13.43 -6.19 0.25
C GLY A 78 13.74 -6.21 1.74
N SER A 79 13.01 -5.47 2.58
CA SER A 79 13.31 -5.41 4.00
C SER A 79 12.69 -6.57 4.77
N PRO A 80 13.45 -7.25 5.65
CA PRO A 80 12.87 -8.27 6.52
C PRO A 80 12.20 -7.70 7.76
N VAL A 81 12.28 -6.39 7.99
CA VAL A 81 11.71 -5.75 9.18
C VAL A 81 10.21 -5.59 9.00
N LEU A 82 9.44 -6.19 9.90
CA LEU A 82 7.98 -6.12 9.85
C LEU A 82 7.50 -4.81 10.43
N PRO A 83 6.59 -4.09 9.74
CA PRO A 83 5.97 -2.90 10.30
C PRO A 83 4.98 -3.27 11.38
N ALA A 84 4.78 -2.38 12.34
CA ALA A 84 3.77 -2.54 13.38
C ALA A 84 3.16 -1.18 13.72
N PRO A 85 1.84 -1.11 13.96
CA PRO A 85 1.25 0.08 14.55
C PRO A 85 1.81 0.23 15.96
N ARG A 86 2.09 1.45 16.36
CA ARG A 86 2.53 1.75 17.70
C ARG A 86 1.92 3.07 18.13
N GLU A 87 1.96 3.35 19.43
CA GLU A 87 1.50 4.64 19.91
C GLU A 87 2.24 5.73 19.17
N ALA A 88 1.50 6.50 18.41
CA ALA A 88 2.09 7.53 17.60
C ALA A 88 2.49 8.70 18.45
N SER A 89 3.76 9.09 18.42
CA SER A 89 4.16 10.43 18.80
C SER A 89 4.06 11.32 17.56
N PHE A 90 3.96 12.61 17.75
CA PHE A 90 3.94 13.55 16.63
C PHE A 90 5.22 13.50 15.81
N GLU A 91 6.29 12.95 16.36
CA GLU A 91 7.59 12.83 15.73
C GLU A 91 7.77 11.51 14.99
N ASP A 92 6.83 10.56 15.15
CA ASP A 92 6.94 9.24 14.59
C ASP A 92 6.01 9.07 13.39
N GLU A 93 6.45 9.50 12.23
CA GLU A 93 5.67 9.39 11.00
C GLU A 93 5.36 7.95 10.62
N SER A 94 6.28 7.03 10.87
CA SER A 94 6.07 5.61 10.57
C SER A 94 4.93 5.03 11.40
N GLY A 95 4.88 5.35 12.68
CA GLY A 95 3.79 4.91 13.56
C GLY A 95 2.46 5.50 13.12
N ARG A 96 2.44 6.77 12.73
CA ARG A 96 1.22 7.42 12.24
C ARG A 96 0.74 6.80 10.93
N GLY A 97 1.66 6.48 10.02
CA GLY A 97 1.33 5.83 8.76
C GLY A 97 0.62 4.51 8.97
N MET A 98 1.11 3.67 9.89
CA MET A 98 0.46 2.41 10.20
C MET A 98 -0.89 2.60 10.87
N LEU A 99 -1.06 3.64 11.69
CA LEU A 99 -2.36 3.97 12.26
C LEU A 99 -3.38 4.39 11.19
N ILE A 100 -2.95 5.15 10.20
CA ILE A 100 -3.80 5.54 9.06
C ILE A 100 -4.25 4.29 8.30
N ILE A 101 -3.31 3.39 8.00
CA ILE A 101 -3.62 2.13 7.31
C ILE A 101 -4.63 1.33 8.12
N ASP A 102 -4.42 1.20 9.43
CA ASP A 102 -5.31 0.46 10.31
C ASP A 102 -6.72 1.06 10.33
N MET A 103 -6.83 2.39 10.36
CA MET A 103 -8.12 3.09 10.40
C MET A 103 -8.91 2.96 9.10
N LEU A 104 -8.24 3.02 7.96
CA LEU A 104 -8.89 3.06 6.65
C LEU A 104 -9.07 1.67 6.02
N SER A 105 -8.39 0.66 6.54
CA SER A 105 -8.43 -0.69 6.00
C SER A 105 -9.42 -1.55 6.78
N ARG A 106 -10.09 -2.45 6.08
CA ARG A 106 -10.90 -3.49 6.74
C ARG A 106 -9.99 -4.45 7.49
N ARG A 107 -8.84 -4.73 6.94
CA ARG A 107 -7.75 -5.50 7.53
C ARG A 107 -6.47 -5.20 6.78
N TRP A 108 -5.36 -5.44 7.43
CA TRP A 108 -4.04 -5.33 6.81
C TRP A 108 -3.11 -6.36 7.43
N GLY A 109 -2.01 -6.63 6.78
CA GLY A 109 -1.06 -7.60 7.28
C GLY A 109 0.30 -7.43 6.62
N CYS A 110 1.22 -8.23 7.09
CA CYS A 110 2.57 -8.29 6.57
C CYS A 110 3.03 -9.73 6.55
N ASP A 111 3.40 -10.21 5.38
CA ASP A 111 3.86 -11.58 5.19
C ASP A 111 5.31 -11.59 4.76
N PRO A 112 6.16 -12.42 5.41
CA PRO A 112 7.50 -12.64 4.89
C PRO A 112 7.43 -13.23 3.49
N LEU A 113 8.25 -12.69 2.59
CA LEU A 113 8.37 -13.21 1.23
C LEU A 113 9.80 -12.93 0.77
N ALA A 114 10.67 -13.94 0.92
CA ALA A 114 12.08 -13.78 0.61
C ALA A 114 12.26 -13.26 -0.82
N PRO A 115 13.14 -12.26 -1.02
CA PRO A 115 14.12 -11.74 -0.05
C PRO A 115 13.61 -10.67 0.90
N GLY A 116 12.34 -10.42 1.06
CA GLY A 116 11.84 -9.37 1.92
C GLY A 116 10.48 -9.67 2.51
N LYS A 117 9.53 -8.78 2.25
CA LYS A 117 8.18 -8.89 2.77
C LYS A 117 7.15 -8.26 1.84
N VAL A 118 5.92 -8.67 2.03
CA VAL A 118 4.75 -8.02 1.42
C VAL A 118 3.93 -7.40 2.54
N VAL A 119 3.69 -6.10 2.47
CA VAL A 119 2.72 -5.41 3.33
C VAL A 119 1.48 -5.14 2.49
N TRP A 120 0.33 -5.53 3.00
CA TRP A 120 -0.91 -5.43 2.24
C TRP A 120 -2.03 -4.85 3.10
N ALA A 121 -3.00 -4.25 2.44
CA ALA A 121 -4.18 -3.71 3.07
C ALA A 121 -5.40 -3.93 2.17
N ASP A 122 -6.51 -4.28 2.80
CA ASP A 122 -7.81 -4.43 2.14
C ASP A 122 -8.68 -3.24 2.48
N VAL A 123 -9.10 -2.53 1.45
CA VAL A 123 -9.95 -1.35 1.56
C VAL A 123 -11.29 -1.66 0.90
N SER A 124 -12.39 -1.17 1.48
CA SER A 124 -13.70 -1.34 0.87
C SER A 124 -13.81 -0.58 -0.46
N CYS A 125 -14.44 -1.19 -1.42
CA CYS A 125 -14.69 -0.59 -2.73
C CYS A 125 -16.06 0.10 -2.78
#